data_3165f8fdf093d8c6b55551d26de6a37d
#
_entry.id   3165f8fdf093d8c6b55551d26de6a37d
#
_cell.length_a   1.000
_cell.length_b   1.000
_cell.length_c   1.000
_cell.angle_alpha   90.00
_cell.angle_beta   90.00
_cell.angle_gamma   90.00
#
_symmetry.space_group_name_H-M   'P 1'
#
loop_
_entity.id
_entity.type
_entity.pdbx_description
1 polymer ?
#
loop_
_entity_poly.entity_id
_entity_poly.type
_entity_poly.pdbx_seq_one_letter_code
_entity_poly.pdbx_strand_id
1 'polypeptide(L)'
;MDSTRLSLDEWVDAANAGLPVSPRRSRVAIRAIPVKHRRKVADHLLALSPNDRYLRFGYGARDEKINQYVDRLDFDRDEIYGIYNRHLALVAVAHLAYSVDAELQSCAEFGVSVLPHVRGRGLGARLFDRAMIHARNEGVRLFFIHALSENVAMLRIARKSGAVVERDGSE
;
A
#
# COMPACT_ATOMS: atom_id res chain seq x y z
N MET A 1 6.82 -15.95 1.65
CA MET A 1 6.17 -14.67 1.31
C MET A 1 5.55 -14.80 -0.06
N ASP A 2 4.26 -14.56 -0.20
CA ASP A 2 3.66 -14.52 -1.53
C ASP A 2 4.01 -13.19 -2.19
N SER A 3 4.70 -13.23 -3.32
CA SER A 3 4.97 -12.05 -4.14
C SER A 3 3.85 -11.91 -5.16
N THR A 4 3.15 -10.80 -5.15
CA THR A 4 2.08 -10.52 -6.09
C THR A 4 2.57 -9.50 -7.12
N ARG A 5 2.56 -9.90 -8.38
CA ARG A 5 3.08 -9.12 -9.51
C ARG A 5 1.94 -8.62 -10.38
N LEU A 6 1.96 -7.34 -10.71
CA LEU A 6 1.01 -6.68 -11.61
C LEU A 6 1.73 -6.07 -12.79
N SER A 7 1.30 -6.42 -14.00
CA SER A 7 1.58 -5.61 -15.18
C SER A 7 0.54 -4.49 -15.26
N LEU A 8 1.01 -3.24 -15.32
CA LEU A 8 0.13 -2.08 -15.39
C LEU A 8 -0.67 -2.00 -16.69
N ASP A 9 -0.18 -2.61 -17.76
CA ASP A 9 -0.88 -2.65 -19.05
C ASP A 9 -2.14 -3.53 -18.97
N GLU A 10 -2.07 -4.66 -18.25
CA GLU A 10 -3.23 -5.54 -18.02
C GLU A 10 -4.30 -4.89 -17.12
N TRP A 11 -3.89 -4.01 -16.21
CA TRP A 11 -4.83 -3.27 -15.35
C TRP A 11 -5.67 -2.26 -16.13
N VAL A 12 -5.12 -1.66 -17.20
CA VAL A 12 -5.84 -0.69 -18.06
C VAL A 12 -7.06 -1.33 -18.69
N ASP A 13 -6.92 -2.55 -19.19
CA ASP A 13 -7.99 -3.26 -19.86
C ASP A 13 -9.10 -3.67 -18.88
N ALA A 14 -8.74 -4.03 -17.65
CA ALA A 14 -9.69 -4.34 -16.59
C ALA A 14 -10.44 -3.09 -16.08
N ALA A 15 -9.75 -1.96 -15.96
CA ALA A 15 -10.34 -0.69 -15.50
C ALA A 15 -11.29 -0.06 -16.54
N ASN A 16 -11.04 -0.29 -17.84
CA ASN A 16 -11.88 0.18 -18.93
C ASN A 16 -13.11 -0.70 -19.19
N ALA A 17 -13.21 -1.87 -18.60
CA ALA A 17 -14.31 -2.81 -18.76
C ALA A 17 -15.59 -2.44 -17.98
N GLY A 18 -15.86 -1.15 -17.76
CA GLY A 18 -17.16 -0.62 -17.36
C GLY A 18 -17.75 -1.20 -16.07
N LEU A 19 -17.11 -0.98 -14.93
CA LEU A 19 -17.75 -1.21 -13.64
C LEU A 19 -18.81 -0.12 -13.36
N PRO A 20 -20.01 -0.51 -12.86
CA PRO A 20 -21.05 0.46 -12.56
C PRO A 20 -20.59 1.47 -11.52
N VAL A 21 -20.75 2.75 -11.81
CA VAL A 21 -20.47 3.85 -10.88
C VAL A 21 -21.37 3.67 -9.65
N SER A 22 -20.78 3.20 -8.56
CA SER A 22 -21.49 3.03 -7.28
C SER A 22 -21.91 4.39 -6.71
N PRO A 23 -23.12 4.50 -6.10
CA PRO A 23 -23.63 5.76 -5.59
C PRO A 23 -22.74 6.32 -4.49
N ARG A 24 -22.57 7.63 -4.49
CA ARG A 24 -21.85 8.51 -3.56
C ARG A 24 -21.54 7.90 -2.18
N ARG A 25 -20.47 7.16 -2.08
CA ARG A 25 -19.82 6.91 -0.78
C ARG A 25 -19.09 8.20 -0.38
N SER A 26 -19.27 8.62 0.85
CA SER A 26 -18.57 9.75 1.45
C SER A 26 -17.10 9.75 1.01
N ARG A 27 -16.68 10.82 0.34
CA ARG A 27 -15.32 10.93 -0.22
C ARG A 27 -14.33 11.12 0.92
N VAL A 28 -13.79 10.03 1.41
CA VAL A 28 -12.64 10.09 2.30
C VAL A 28 -11.45 10.64 1.52
N ALA A 29 -10.86 11.72 1.99
CA ALA A 29 -9.73 12.35 1.31
C ALA A 29 -8.44 11.56 1.54
N ILE A 30 -7.83 11.10 0.44
CA ILE A 30 -6.47 10.57 0.45
C ILE A 30 -5.53 11.74 0.18
N ARG A 31 -4.49 11.87 1.02
CA ARG A 31 -3.52 12.96 0.91
C ARG A 31 -2.10 12.39 0.84
N ALA A 32 -1.26 13.02 0.02
CA ALA A 32 0.18 12.82 0.14
C ALA A 32 0.63 13.30 1.53
N ILE A 33 1.41 12.48 2.22
CA ILE A 33 1.92 12.80 3.55
C ILE A 33 3.22 13.58 3.39
N PRO A 34 3.29 14.82 3.88
CA PRO A 34 4.51 15.61 3.80
C PRO A 34 5.56 15.11 4.81
N VAL A 35 6.84 15.36 4.54
CA VAL A 35 7.96 14.94 5.39
C VAL A 35 7.82 15.42 6.85
N LYS A 36 7.24 16.60 7.06
CA LYS A 36 6.96 17.12 8.43
C LYS A 36 5.99 16.25 9.24
N HIS A 37 5.25 15.36 8.59
CA HIS A 37 4.36 14.40 9.22
C HIS A 37 4.97 13.00 9.39
N ARG A 38 6.28 12.85 9.19
CA ARG A 38 7.00 11.58 9.43
C ARG A 38 6.65 10.96 10.78
N ARG A 39 6.60 11.76 11.84
CA ARG A 39 6.23 11.27 13.17
C ARG A 39 4.80 10.70 13.22
N LYS A 40 3.86 11.26 12.49
CA LYS A 40 2.49 10.72 12.41
C LYS A 40 2.44 9.36 11.72
N VAL A 41 3.34 9.11 10.77
CA VAL A 41 3.50 7.77 10.15
C VAL A 41 4.01 6.78 11.19
N ALA A 42 5.01 7.16 11.98
CA ALA A 42 5.50 6.33 13.09
C ALA A 42 4.38 6.01 14.09
N ASP A 43 3.63 7.00 14.54
CA ASP A 43 2.53 6.84 15.49
C ASP A 43 1.47 5.88 14.95
N HIS A 44 1.13 5.97 13.66
CA HIS A 44 0.21 5.04 13.00
C HIS A 44 0.72 3.59 13.03
N LEU A 45 1.97 3.38 12.62
CA LEU A 45 2.55 2.04 12.55
C LEU A 45 2.77 1.42 13.93
N LEU A 46 3.16 2.23 14.91
CA LEU A 46 3.30 1.80 16.31
C LEU A 46 1.96 1.42 16.95
N ALA A 47 0.85 1.99 16.48
CA ALA A 47 -0.50 1.65 16.94
C ALA A 47 -1.01 0.30 16.37
N LEU A 48 -0.33 -0.30 15.39
CA LEU A 48 -0.69 -1.60 14.86
C LEU A 48 -0.50 -2.70 15.91
N SER A 49 -1.43 -3.67 15.94
CA SER A 49 -1.28 -4.87 16.76
C SER A 49 -0.09 -5.71 16.29
N PRO A 50 0.45 -6.63 17.12
CA PRO A 50 1.51 -7.54 16.69
C PRO A 50 1.17 -8.31 15.42
N ASN A 51 -0.06 -8.79 15.30
CA ASN A 51 -0.53 -9.50 14.10
C ASN A 51 -0.57 -8.58 12.87
N ASP A 52 -1.04 -7.34 13.02
CA ASP A 52 -1.09 -6.38 11.92
C ASP A 52 0.31 -5.99 11.44
N ARG A 53 1.27 -5.85 12.37
CA ARG A 53 2.68 -5.64 12.04
C ARG A 53 3.25 -6.82 11.25
N TYR A 54 2.95 -8.03 11.69
CA TYR A 54 3.36 -9.26 11.00
C TYR A 54 2.80 -9.29 9.57
N LEU A 55 1.51 -8.99 9.38
CA LEU A 55 0.89 -8.95 8.06
C LEU A 55 1.46 -7.83 7.17
N ARG A 56 1.80 -6.69 7.76
CA ARG A 56 2.32 -5.53 7.02
C ARG A 56 3.79 -5.69 6.61
N PHE A 57 4.63 -6.21 7.49
CA PHE A 57 6.07 -6.27 7.30
C PHE A 57 6.60 -7.67 6.95
N GLY A 58 5.79 -8.70 7.09
CA GLY A 58 6.19 -10.09 6.90
C GLY A 58 6.92 -10.71 8.09
N TYR A 59 7.08 -9.96 9.18
CA TYR A 59 7.67 -10.41 10.44
C TYR A 59 7.13 -9.59 11.61
N GLY A 60 7.31 -10.06 12.83
CA GLY A 60 6.89 -9.38 14.06
C GLY A 60 7.74 -8.15 14.35
N ALA A 61 7.50 -7.05 13.65
CA ALA A 61 8.27 -5.82 13.77
C ALA A 61 8.10 -5.20 15.17
N ARG A 62 9.21 -5.07 15.90
CA ARG A 62 9.26 -4.35 17.17
C ARG A 62 9.30 -2.84 16.92
N ASP A 63 9.07 -2.05 17.97
CA ASP A 63 9.02 -0.58 17.89
C ASP A 63 10.29 0.01 17.28
N GLU A 64 11.47 -0.52 17.62
CA GLU A 64 12.74 -0.05 17.08
C GLU A 64 12.82 -0.26 15.55
N LYS A 65 12.30 -1.39 15.06
CA LYS A 65 12.29 -1.69 13.61
C LYS A 65 11.30 -0.79 12.87
N ILE A 66 10.16 -0.50 13.47
CA ILE A 66 9.19 0.44 12.92
C ILE A 66 9.81 1.84 12.85
N ASN A 67 10.44 2.31 13.91
CA ASN A 67 11.11 3.61 13.91
C ASN A 67 12.22 3.68 12.87
N GLN A 68 13.07 2.63 12.74
CA GLN A 68 14.09 2.55 11.72
C GLN A 68 13.50 2.60 10.29
N TYR A 69 12.40 1.91 10.06
CA TYR A 69 11.69 1.95 8.78
C TYR A 69 11.21 3.37 8.46
N VAL A 70 10.56 4.03 9.42
CA VAL A 70 10.05 5.41 9.26
C VAL A 70 11.18 6.42 9.04
N ASP A 71 12.31 6.26 9.74
CA ASP A 71 13.48 7.13 9.58
C ASP A 71 14.11 7.01 8.18
N ARG A 72 13.98 5.85 7.54
CA ARG A 72 14.49 5.57 6.20
C ARG A 72 13.53 5.93 5.06
N LEU A 73 12.30 6.33 5.37
CA LEU A 73 11.36 6.77 4.35
C LEU A 73 11.92 7.95 3.56
N ASP A 74 11.99 7.79 2.26
CA ASP A 74 12.46 8.81 1.34
C ASP A 74 11.26 9.54 0.73
N PHE A 75 10.89 10.67 1.32
CA PHE A 75 9.74 11.47 0.89
C PHE A 75 9.97 12.21 -0.43
N ASP A 76 11.20 12.30 -0.90
CA ASP A 76 11.52 12.92 -2.19
C ASP A 76 11.40 11.94 -3.35
N ARG A 77 11.75 10.68 -3.10
CA ARG A 77 11.70 9.61 -4.10
C ARG A 77 10.35 8.88 -4.10
N ASP A 78 9.87 8.50 -2.90
CA ASP A 78 8.73 7.61 -2.74
C ASP A 78 7.42 8.40 -2.58
N GLU A 79 6.30 7.75 -2.86
CA GLU A 79 4.98 8.29 -2.57
C GLU A 79 4.43 7.69 -1.28
N ILE A 80 4.09 8.56 -0.35
CA ILE A 80 3.52 8.16 0.94
C ILE A 80 2.15 8.83 1.05
N TYR A 81 1.10 8.02 1.06
CA TYR A 81 -0.28 8.49 1.13
C TYR A 81 -0.91 8.14 2.46
N GLY A 82 -1.85 8.95 2.89
CA GLY A 82 -2.57 8.68 4.12
C GLY A 82 -3.97 9.24 4.14
N ILE A 83 -4.72 8.74 5.10
CA ILE A 83 -6.04 9.18 5.46
C ILE A 83 -5.98 9.65 6.90
N TYR A 84 -6.32 10.92 7.12
CA TYR A 84 -6.37 11.53 8.44
C TYR A 84 -7.79 11.49 8.99
N ASN A 85 -7.91 11.28 10.28
CA ASN A 85 -9.17 11.48 10.99
C ASN A 85 -9.37 12.96 11.34
N ARG A 86 -10.51 13.29 11.96
CA ARG A 86 -10.83 14.66 12.41
C ARG A 86 -9.84 15.24 13.42
N HIS A 87 -9.05 14.42 14.09
CA HIS A 87 -8.00 14.83 15.04
C HIS A 87 -6.62 14.93 14.38
N LEU A 88 -6.56 14.85 13.06
CA LEU A 88 -5.32 14.89 12.27
C LEU A 88 -4.33 13.76 12.59
N ALA A 89 -4.84 12.64 13.10
CA ALA A 89 -4.08 11.39 13.21
C ALA A 89 -4.28 10.53 11.96
N LEU A 90 -3.23 9.84 11.53
CA LEU A 90 -3.29 8.92 10.40
C LEU A 90 -4.00 7.63 10.80
N VAL A 91 -5.09 7.29 10.12
CA VAL A 91 -5.84 6.05 10.33
C VAL A 91 -5.56 5.00 9.26
N ALA A 92 -5.00 5.41 8.15
CA ALA A 92 -4.50 4.53 7.10
C ALA A 92 -3.27 5.16 6.43
N VAL A 93 -2.29 4.34 6.09
CA VAL A 93 -1.04 4.76 5.44
C VAL A 93 -0.68 3.78 4.35
N ALA A 94 -0.31 4.30 3.19
CA ALA A 94 0.26 3.55 2.08
C ALA A 94 1.64 4.10 1.73
N HIS A 95 2.55 3.22 1.37
CA HIS A 95 3.89 3.52 0.88
C HIS A 95 4.10 2.87 -0.47
N LEU A 96 4.38 3.67 -1.48
CA LEU A 96 4.81 3.24 -2.80
C LEU A 96 6.30 3.54 -2.92
N ALA A 97 7.12 2.52 -2.78
CA ALA A 97 8.57 2.61 -2.83
C ALA A 97 9.06 2.33 -4.25
N TYR A 98 9.73 3.30 -4.86
CA TYR A 98 10.34 3.13 -6.17
C TYR A 98 11.70 2.43 -6.05
N SER A 99 12.00 1.53 -7.00
CA SER A 99 13.28 0.85 -7.03
C SER A 99 14.43 1.84 -7.24
N VAL A 100 15.51 1.65 -6.49
CA VAL A 100 16.78 2.37 -6.67
C VAL A 100 17.75 1.63 -7.59
N ASP A 101 17.44 0.39 -7.94
CA ASP A 101 18.23 -0.43 -8.86
C ASP A 101 18.02 0.05 -10.30
N ALA A 102 19.10 0.35 -11.00
CA ALA A 102 19.06 0.78 -12.40
C ALA A 102 18.43 -0.27 -13.33
N GLU A 103 18.57 -1.55 -13.02
CA GLU A 103 17.94 -2.64 -13.75
C GLU A 103 16.44 -2.76 -13.48
N LEU A 104 15.99 -2.25 -12.32
CA LEU A 104 14.62 -2.28 -11.84
C LEU A 104 13.96 -0.88 -11.81
N GLN A 105 14.49 0.09 -12.58
CA GLN A 105 13.99 1.48 -12.58
C GLN A 105 12.49 1.62 -12.84
N SER A 106 11.89 0.64 -13.50
CA SER A 106 10.45 0.63 -13.80
C SER A 106 9.63 -0.15 -12.77
N CYS A 107 10.16 -0.41 -11.59
CA CYS A 107 9.50 -1.20 -10.55
C CYS A 107 9.16 -0.34 -9.34
N ALA A 108 8.02 -0.66 -8.72
CA ALA A 108 7.62 -0.08 -7.45
C ALA A 108 6.98 -1.14 -6.55
N GLU A 109 7.21 -1.02 -5.25
CA GLU A 109 6.63 -1.89 -4.23
C GLU A 109 5.60 -1.12 -3.41
N PHE A 110 4.45 -1.74 -3.18
CA PHE A 110 3.35 -1.17 -2.44
C PHE A 110 3.15 -1.85 -1.09
N GLY A 111 2.99 -1.05 -0.04
CA GLY A 111 2.57 -1.51 1.27
C GLY A 111 1.49 -0.61 1.84
N VAL A 112 0.54 -1.19 2.57
CA VAL A 112 -0.59 -0.46 3.16
C VAL A 112 -0.94 -1.02 4.53
N SER A 113 -1.35 -0.14 5.44
CA SER A 113 -1.92 -0.51 6.73
C SER A 113 -3.12 0.38 7.06
N VAL A 114 -4.13 -0.22 7.68
CA VAL A 114 -5.38 0.44 8.08
C VAL A 114 -5.65 0.08 9.53
N LEU A 115 -5.91 1.07 10.39
CA LEU A 115 -6.22 0.81 11.79
C LEU A 115 -7.55 0.05 11.93
N PRO A 116 -7.67 -0.85 12.93
CA PRO A 116 -8.81 -1.75 13.06
C PRO A 116 -10.18 -1.05 13.08
N HIS A 117 -10.30 0.09 13.77
CA HIS A 117 -11.58 0.79 13.96
C HIS A 117 -12.14 1.44 12.69
N VAL A 118 -11.34 1.53 11.61
CA VAL A 118 -11.78 2.07 10.31
C VAL A 118 -11.75 1.03 9.19
N ARG A 119 -11.52 -0.23 9.51
CA ARG A 119 -11.54 -1.34 8.54
C ARG A 119 -12.95 -1.62 8.02
N GLY A 120 -13.03 -2.38 6.92
CA GLY A 120 -14.29 -2.74 6.29
C GLY A 120 -14.94 -1.61 5.49
N ARG A 121 -14.25 -0.49 5.29
CA ARG A 121 -14.73 0.68 4.53
C ARG A 121 -14.07 0.83 3.16
N GLY A 122 -13.22 -0.13 2.76
CA GLY A 122 -12.51 -0.11 1.50
C GLY A 122 -11.37 0.90 1.43
N LEU A 123 -10.83 1.36 2.57
CA LEU A 123 -9.76 2.37 2.59
C LEU A 123 -8.46 1.84 1.98
N GLY A 124 -8.10 0.60 2.28
CA GLY A 124 -6.91 -0.05 1.71
C GLY A 124 -6.99 -0.15 0.19
N ALA A 125 -8.15 -0.57 -0.35
CA ALA A 125 -8.38 -0.65 -1.80
C ALA A 125 -8.28 0.73 -2.47
N ARG A 126 -8.80 1.77 -1.84
CA ARG A 126 -8.72 3.14 -2.38
C ARG A 126 -7.30 3.70 -2.39
N LEU A 127 -6.52 3.40 -1.34
CA LEU A 127 -5.10 3.75 -1.29
C LEU A 127 -4.32 3.00 -2.36
N PHE A 128 -4.65 1.73 -2.57
CA PHE A 128 -4.06 0.91 -3.63
C PHE A 128 -4.35 1.51 -5.02
N ASP A 129 -5.61 1.83 -5.32
CA ASP A 129 -6.01 2.42 -6.60
C ASP A 129 -5.27 3.75 -6.84
N ARG A 130 -5.11 4.57 -5.81
CA ARG A 130 -4.37 5.82 -5.89
C ARG A 130 -2.90 5.59 -6.22
N ALA A 131 -2.26 4.63 -5.56
CA ALA A 131 -0.86 4.27 -5.80
C ALA A 131 -0.66 3.72 -7.22
N MET A 132 -1.58 2.87 -7.70
CA MET A 132 -1.55 2.33 -9.06
C MET A 132 -1.63 3.43 -10.13
N ILE A 133 -2.54 4.37 -9.97
CA ILE A 133 -2.68 5.50 -10.90
C ILE A 133 -1.40 6.33 -10.91
N HIS A 134 -0.84 6.62 -9.74
CA HIS A 134 0.39 7.39 -9.64
C HIS A 134 1.57 6.65 -10.28
N ALA A 135 1.78 5.38 -9.93
CA ALA A 135 2.84 4.55 -10.49
C ALA A 135 2.79 4.50 -12.03
N ARG A 136 1.59 4.35 -12.58
CA ARG A 136 1.36 4.37 -14.02
C ARG A 136 1.75 5.70 -14.66
N ASN A 137 1.36 6.82 -14.05
CA ASN A 137 1.69 8.16 -14.55
C ASN A 137 3.21 8.42 -14.53
N GLU A 138 3.93 7.81 -13.58
CA GLU A 138 5.39 7.86 -13.49
C GLU A 138 6.10 6.83 -14.37
N GLY A 139 5.38 6.07 -15.19
CA GLY A 139 5.97 5.11 -16.13
C GLY A 139 6.45 3.81 -15.48
N VAL A 140 5.98 3.49 -14.29
CA VAL A 140 6.25 2.19 -13.64
C VAL A 140 5.63 1.08 -14.47
N ARG A 141 6.42 0.07 -14.80
CA ARG A 141 5.98 -1.09 -15.59
C ARG A 141 5.61 -2.29 -14.72
N LEU A 142 6.19 -2.37 -13.55
CA LEU A 142 6.03 -3.50 -12.66
C LEU A 142 5.76 -3.03 -11.22
N PHE A 143 4.61 -3.39 -10.73
CA PHE A 143 4.13 -3.03 -9.41
C PHE A 143 4.06 -4.29 -8.55
N PHE A 144 4.77 -4.28 -7.42
CA PHE A 144 4.86 -5.43 -6.53
C PHE A 144 4.08 -5.21 -5.25
N ILE A 145 3.55 -6.30 -4.73
CA ILE A 145 3.02 -6.40 -3.40
C ILE A 145 3.60 -7.65 -2.77
N HIS A 146 4.35 -7.48 -1.70
CA HIS A 146 4.75 -8.62 -0.86
C HIS A 146 3.70 -8.81 0.23
N ALA A 147 3.01 -9.92 0.20
CA ALA A 147 1.99 -10.26 1.19
C ALA A 147 2.16 -11.70 1.66
N LEU A 148 1.94 -11.91 2.94
CA LEU A 148 1.83 -13.26 3.49
C LEU A 148 0.54 -13.91 2.98
N SER A 149 0.52 -15.23 2.85
CA SER A 149 -0.66 -15.99 2.43
C SER A 149 -1.86 -15.77 3.35
N GLU A 150 -1.60 -15.45 4.61
CA GLU A 150 -2.61 -15.12 5.62
C GLU A 150 -3.19 -13.72 5.47
N ASN A 151 -2.56 -12.84 4.69
CA ASN A 151 -3.05 -11.49 4.43
C ASN A 151 -4.16 -11.48 3.38
N VAL A 152 -5.30 -12.07 3.74
CA VAL A 152 -6.46 -12.25 2.86
C VAL A 152 -6.97 -10.92 2.30
N ALA A 153 -6.94 -9.86 3.11
CA ALA A 153 -7.40 -8.54 2.68
C ALA A 153 -6.54 -7.98 1.55
N MET A 154 -5.21 -8.06 1.67
CA MET A 154 -4.29 -7.59 0.63
C MET A 154 -4.36 -8.43 -0.63
N LEU A 155 -4.41 -9.75 -0.49
CA LEU A 155 -4.55 -10.66 -1.62
C LEU A 155 -5.88 -10.45 -2.37
N ARG A 156 -6.95 -10.10 -1.66
CA ARG A 156 -8.24 -9.75 -2.29
C ARG A 156 -8.14 -8.48 -3.12
N ILE A 157 -7.48 -7.44 -2.60
CA ILE A 157 -7.23 -6.19 -3.33
C ILE A 157 -6.43 -6.49 -4.60
N ALA A 158 -5.34 -7.22 -4.46
CA ALA A 158 -4.48 -7.60 -5.57
C ALA A 158 -5.25 -8.38 -6.67
N ARG A 159 -6.00 -9.41 -6.30
CA ARG A 159 -6.79 -10.21 -7.26
C ARG A 159 -7.85 -9.39 -7.98
N LYS A 160 -8.52 -8.48 -7.29
CA LYS A 160 -9.52 -7.59 -7.92
C LYS A 160 -8.93 -6.64 -8.94
N SER A 161 -7.65 -6.30 -8.81
CA SER A 161 -6.93 -5.45 -9.76
C SER A 161 -6.34 -6.22 -10.95
N GLY A 162 -6.54 -7.54 -11.02
CA GLY A 162 -5.99 -8.39 -12.08
C GLY A 162 -4.56 -8.87 -11.83
N ALA A 163 -4.06 -8.75 -10.60
CA ALA A 163 -2.71 -9.19 -10.26
C ALA A 163 -2.51 -10.70 -10.43
N VAL A 164 -1.38 -11.07 -10.96
CA VAL A 164 -0.88 -12.44 -10.90
C VAL A 164 -0.26 -12.68 -9.53
N VAL A 165 -0.78 -13.66 -8.80
CA VAL A 165 -0.24 -14.08 -7.51
C VAL A 165 0.77 -15.19 -7.73
N GLU A 166 2.04 -14.88 -7.54
CA GLU A 166 3.11 -15.88 -7.52
C GLU A 166 3.41 -16.23 -6.06
N ARG A 167 3.48 -17.54 -5.78
CA ARG A 167 3.90 -18.02 -4.48
C ARG A 167 5.40 -18.29 -4.55
N ASP A 168 6.17 -17.62 -3.69
CA ASP A 168 7.54 -18.05 -3.43
C ASP A 168 7.46 -19.43 -2.76
N GLY A 169 7.62 -20.47 -3.58
CA GLY A 169 7.62 -21.83 -3.10
C GLY A 169 8.84 -22.07 -2.23
N SER A 170 8.62 -22.42 -0.98
CA SER A 170 9.53 -23.33 -0.31
C SER A 170 9.32 -24.71 -0.95
N GLU A 171 10.33 -25.20 -1.66
CA GLU A 171 10.44 -26.62 -1.94
C GLU A 171 10.42 -27.44 -0.65
#